data_a339e6fcd07a94ff9adb796ba38c3bdd
#
_entry.id   a339e6fcd07a94ff9adb796ba38c3bdd
#
_cell.length_a   1.000
_cell.length_b   1.000
_cell.length_c   1.000
_cell.angle_alpha   90.00
_cell.angle_beta   90.00
_cell.angle_gamma   90.00
#
_symmetry.space_group_name_H-M   'P 1'
#
loop_
_entity.id
_entity.type
_entity.pdbx_description
1 polymer ?
#
loop_
_entity_poly.entity_id
_entity_poly.type
_entity_poly.pdbx_seq_one_letter_code
_entity_poly.pdbx_strand_id
1 'polypeptide(L)'
;ENVALSAAVQMMADSKVAGVMFTVNIANGDDKSIMIEGSWGLGEYVVQGTVTPDNFIINKEDLTIASRHINEKAIELVRKPGGDVEERKVPEDLAKAQALTDEQVVQLATYAKAIEKHYGCYMDMEWAVDHQNRVWILQARPETVWSKKNKEKKAGNGEVKMTTDHKVLVKGLPASPGMAAGKCHVITDPKDIDEFQEGEVLVTTMTSPDWVPAMKKAVAIVTDAGGMTCHASIVSRELGIPCVVGTKSRSVEATKVLKSGQDITIDAQNGVVYEGIV
;
A
#
# COMPACT_ATOMS: atom_id res chain seq x y z
N GLU A 1 -33.71 -2.89 -4.06
CA GLU A 1 -32.96 -1.95 -4.88
C GLU A 1 -32.49 -2.66 -6.16
N ASN A 2 -32.79 -2.10 -7.33
CA ASN A 2 -32.28 -2.61 -8.58
C ASN A 2 -30.85 -2.10 -8.78
N VAL A 3 -29.86 -2.97 -8.64
CA VAL A 3 -28.46 -2.66 -8.92
C VAL A 3 -28.17 -3.06 -10.37
N ALA A 4 -27.81 -2.08 -11.20
CA ALA A 4 -27.33 -2.32 -12.55
C ALA A 4 -25.81 -2.53 -12.51
N LEU A 5 -25.37 -3.67 -13.03
CA LEU A 5 -23.94 -3.99 -13.19
C LEU A 5 -23.60 -3.99 -14.67
N SER A 6 -22.58 -3.23 -15.06
CA SER A 6 -22.00 -3.28 -16.40
C SER A 6 -20.57 -3.82 -16.35
N ALA A 7 -20.20 -4.58 -17.37
CA ALA A 7 -18.84 -5.11 -17.50
C ALA A 7 -18.24 -4.62 -18.83
N ALA A 8 -17.04 -4.07 -18.76
CA ALA A 8 -16.24 -3.72 -19.93
C ALA A 8 -15.31 -4.89 -20.28
N VAL A 9 -15.23 -5.25 -21.56
CA VAL A 9 -14.27 -6.21 -22.08
C VAL A 9 -13.19 -5.43 -22.83
N GLN A 10 -11.95 -5.50 -22.35
CA GLN A 10 -10.82 -4.82 -22.97
C GLN A 10 -9.66 -5.79 -23.19
N MET A 11 -8.80 -5.45 -24.15
CA MET A 11 -7.60 -6.22 -24.43
C MET A 11 -6.62 -6.08 -23.26
N MET A 12 -6.06 -7.22 -22.79
CA MET A 12 -5.07 -7.20 -21.72
C MET A 12 -3.76 -6.58 -22.21
N ALA A 13 -3.22 -5.62 -21.45
CA ALA A 13 -1.90 -5.08 -21.71
C ALA A 13 -0.82 -6.15 -21.43
N ASP A 14 0.16 -6.28 -22.33
CA ASP A 14 1.30 -7.16 -22.15
C ASP A 14 2.35 -6.47 -21.26
N SER A 15 2.07 -6.47 -19.96
CA SER A 15 2.79 -5.68 -18.98
C SER A 15 4.18 -6.23 -18.69
N LYS A 16 5.20 -5.39 -18.87
CA LYS A 16 6.53 -5.55 -18.29
C LYS A 16 6.58 -5.07 -16.84
N VAL A 17 5.92 -3.95 -16.58
CA VAL A 17 5.74 -3.31 -15.26
C VAL A 17 4.31 -2.84 -15.16
N ALA A 18 3.67 -3.04 -14.02
CA ALA A 18 2.32 -2.53 -13.78
C ALA A 18 2.15 -2.09 -12.32
N GLY A 19 1.11 -1.31 -12.07
CA GLY A 19 0.84 -0.84 -10.74
C GLY A 19 -0.34 0.10 -10.64
N VAL A 20 -0.33 0.89 -9.59
CA VAL A 20 -1.37 1.86 -9.27
C VAL A 20 -0.77 3.24 -9.03
N MET A 21 -1.58 4.28 -9.20
CA MET A 21 -1.19 5.65 -8.86
C MET A 21 -2.38 6.46 -8.36
N PHE A 22 -2.08 7.41 -7.48
CA PHE A 22 -3.07 8.28 -6.85
C PHE A 22 -2.67 9.73 -7.03
N THR A 23 -3.64 10.60 -7.30
CA THR A 23 -3.41 12.05 -7.37
C THR A 23 -3.46 12.75 -6.01
N VAL A 24 -3.32 12.01 -4.95
CA VAL A 24 -3.13 12.44 -3.57
C VAL A 24 -2.21 11.44 -2.88
N ASN A 25 -1.36 11.88 -1.97
CA ASN A 25 -0.62 10.93 -1.15
C ASN A 25 -1.58 10.28 -0.16
N ILE A 26 -1.95 9.04 -0.43
CA ILE A 26 -2.94 8.30 0.37
C ILE A 26 -2.47 7.95 1.79
N ALA A 27 -1.18 8.10 2.09
CA ALA A 27 -0.64 7.89 3.43
C ALA A 27 -1.04 9.01 4.41
N ASN A 28 -1.00 10.26 3.96
CA ASN A 28 -1.18 11.43 4.82
C ASN A 28 -2.21 12.44 4.29
N GLY A 29 -2.73 12.24 3.08
CA GLY A 29 -3.70 13.13 2.44
C GLY A 29 -3.09 14.40 1.84
N ASP A 30 -1.77 14.41 1.59
CA ASP A 30 -1.11 15.52 0.91
C ASP A 30 -1.57 15.59 -0.55
N ASP A 31 -2.33 16.63 -0.87
CA ASP A 31 -2.92 16.87 -2.18
C ASP A 31 -1.97 17.53 -3.20
N LYS A 32 -0.77 17.91 -2.74
CA LYS A 32 0.30 18.45 -3.60
C LYS A 32 1.19 17.35 -4.20
N SER A 33 0.96 16.11 -3.81
CA SER A 33 1.74 14.97 -4.26
C SER A 33 0.91 13.99 -5.10
N ILE A 34 1.59 13.32 -6.04
CA ILE A 34 1.13 12.12 -6.72
C ILE A 34 1.92 10.96 -6.14
N MET A 35 1.23 9.86 -5.82
CA MET A 35 1.86 8.62 -5.39
C MET A 35 1.74 7.58 -6.49
N ILE A 36 2.85 6.92 -6.83
CA ILE A 36 2.92 5.84 -7.83
C ILE A 36 3.53 4.61 -7.17
N GLU A 37 2.88 3.47 -7.29
CA GLU A 37 3.39 2.16 -6.89
C GLU A 37 3.46 1.23 -8.09
N GLY A 38 4.56 0.48 -8.24
CA GLY A 38 4.74 -0.44 -9.35
C GLY A 38 5.67 -1.60 -9.08
N SER A 39 5.43 -2.71 -9.76
CA SER A 39 6.23 -3.93 -9.71
C SER A 39 6.36 -4.56 -11.09
N TRP A 40 7.24 -5.53 -11.21
CA TRP A 40 7.40 -6.33 -12.43
C TRP A 40 6.14 -7.13 -12.74
N GLY A 41 5.86 -7.33 -14.02
CA GLY A 41 4.76 -8.14 -14.53
C GLY A 41 3.38 -7.47 -14.46
N LEU A 42 2.34 -8.25 -14.20
CA LEU A 42 0.95 -7.81 -14.08
C LEU A 42 0.66 -7.14 -12.73
N GLY A 43 -0.23 -6.15 -12.72
CA GLY A 43 -0.56 -5.35 -11.54
C GLY A 43 -1.30 -6.09 -10.41
N GLU A 44 -1.78 -7.29 -10.67
CA GLU A 44 -2.55 -8.09 -9.70
C GLU A 44 -1.79 -8.29 -8.38
N TYR A 45 -0.49 -8.61 -8.42
CA TYR A 45 0.32 -8.80 -7.22
C TYR A 45 0.57 -7.52 -6.42
N VAL A 46 0.51 -6.35 -7.08
CA VAL A 46 0.55 -5.05 -6.40
C VAL A 46 -0.76 -4.82 -5.64
N VAL A 47 -1.90 -5.01 -6.30
CA VAL A 47 -3.24 -4.78 -5.73
C VAL A 47 -3.55 -5.78 -4.62
N GLN A 48 -3.20 -7.05 -4.80
CA GLN A 48 -3.36 -8.09 -3.76
C GLN A 48 -2.37 -7.92 -2.60
N GLY A 49 -1.25 -7.18 -2.82
CA GLY A 49 -0.20 -7.00 -1.83
C GLY A 49 0.73 -8.21 -1.68
N THR A 50 0.72 -9.12 -2.65
CA THR A 50 1.61 -10.30 -2.70
C THR A 50 3.07 -9.88 -2.79
N VAL A 51 3.35 -8.75 -3.47
CA VAL A 51 4.67 -8.11 -3.53
C VAL A 51 4.62 -6.75 -2.85
N THR A 52 5.78 -6.28 -2.37
CA THR A 52 5.95 -4.89 -1.94
C THR A 52 6.48 -4.10 -3.13
N PRO A 53 5.68 -3.23 -3.74
CA PRO A 53 6.08 -2.50 -4.95
C PRO A 53 7.11 -1.41 -4.66
N ASP A 54 7.79 -0.94 -5.70
CA ASP A 54 8.48 0.35 -5.65
C ASP A 54 7.47 1.45 -5.43
N ASN A 55 7.83 2.47 -4.63
CA ASN A 55 6.97 3.59 -4.31
C ASN A 55 7.67 4.90 -4.67
N PHE A 56 6.95 5.78 -5.37
CA PHE A 56 7.41 7.10 -5.78
C PHE A 56 6.41 8.16 -5.32
N ILE A 57 6.93 9.24 -4.74
CA ILE A 57 6.16 10.45 -4.45
C ILE A 57 6.65 11.56 -5.36
N ILE A 58 5.75 12.14 -6.12
CA ILE A 58 6.04 13.14 -7.13
C ILE A 58 5.34 14.45 -6.74
N ASN A 59 6.04 15.57 -6.80
CA ASN A 59 5.45 16.89 -6.62
C ASN A 59 4.55 17.22 -7.83
N LYS A 60 3.28 17.55 -7.57
CA LYS A 60 2.32 17.88 -8.62
C LYS A 60 2.65 19.16 -9.40
N GLU A 61 3.32 20.11 -8.78
CA GLU A 61 3.56 21.41 -9.41
C GLU A 61 4.56 21.27 -10.55
N ASP A 62 5.73 20.74 -10.27
CA ASP A 62 6.89 20.67 -11.18
C ASP A 62 7.21 19.26 -11.69
N LEU A 63 6.47 18.23 -11.24
CA LEU A 63 6.65 16.81 -11.58
C LEU A 63 8.02 16.24 -11.19
N THR A 64 8.69 16.85 -10.21
CA THR A 64 9.93 16.31 -9.64
C THR A 64 9.62 15.10 -8.74
N ILE A 65 10.52 14.11 -8.75
CA ILE A 65 10.44 12.96 -7.84
C ILE A 65 10.95 13.40 -6.47
N ALA A 66 10.03 13.65 -5.54
CA ALA A 66 10.34 14.10 -4.19
C ALA A 66 10.94 12.98 -3.32
N SER A 67 10.47 11.76 -3.48
CA SER A 67 11.07 10.59 -2.84
C SER A 67 10.82 9.31 -3.65
N ARG A 68 11.71 8.34 -3.47
CA ARG A 68 11.57 6.99 -4.03
C ARG A 68 11.98 5.96 -3.01
N HIS A 69 11.26 4.84 -3.01
CA HIS A 69 11.56 3.69 -2.20
C HIS A 69 11.54 2.46 -3.08
N ILE A 70 12.74 1.90 -3.33
CA ILE A 70 12.89 0.70 -4.14
C ILE A 70 12.90 -0.51 -3.21
N ASN A 71 11.97 -1.42 -3.44
CA ASN A 71 11.79 -2.62 -2.64
C ASN A 71 12.24 -3.87 -3.41
N GLU A 72 12.43 -4.98 -2.70
CA GLU A 72 12.73 -6.26 -3.33
C GLU A 72 11.44 -6.90 -3.87
N LYS A 73 11.43 -7.16 -5.18
CA LYS A 73 10.32 -7.75 -5.94
C LYS A 73 10.75 -9.12 -6.45
N ALA A 74 10.71 -10.13 -5.56
CA ALA A 74 11.27 -11.46 -5.82
C ALA A 74 10.47 -12.29 -6.84
N ILE A 75 9.18 -11.98 -7.01
CA ILE A 75 8.26 -12.69 -7.90
C ILE A 75 7.46 -11.71 -8.77
N GLU A 76 7.04 -12.18 -9.91
CA GLU A 76 6.16 -11.48 -10.84
C GLU A 76 5.07 -12.40 -11.37
N LEU A 77 3.92 -11.84 -11.72
CA LEU A 77 2.87 -12.54 -12.46
C LEU A 77 2.95 -12.13 -13.92
N VAL A 78 3.02 -13.08 -14.83
CA VAL A 78 3.16 -12.81 -16.27
C VAL A 78 2.14 -13.57 -17.08
N ARG A 79 1.85 -13.05 -18.28
CA ARG A 79 0.96 -13.70 -19.24
C ARG A 79 1.71 -14.80 -20.01
N LYS A 80 1.07 -15.97 -20.13
CA LYS A 80 1.55 -17.04 -21.03
C LYS A 80 1.07 -16.84 -22.47
N PRO A 81 1.80 -17.40 -23.43
CA PRO A 81 1.24 -17.65 -24.75
C PRO A 81 -0.02 -18.52 -24.60
N GLY A 82 -1.18 -18.02 -25.05
CA GLY A 82 -2.46 -18.73 -24.89
C GLY A 82 -3.43 -18.06 -23.91
N GLY A 83 -2.98 -17.08 -23.11
CA GLY A 83 -3.86 -16.20 -22.32
C GLY A 83 -3.90 -16.47 -20.82
N ASP A 84 -3.39 -17.61 -20.36
CA ASP A 84 -3.21 -17.89 -18.93
C ASP A 84 -2.13 -17.01 -18.31
N VAL A 85 -2.09 -16.97 -16.98
CA VAL A 85 -1.05 -16.29 -16.21
C VAL A 85 -0.19 -17.32 -15.46
N GLU A 86 1.05 -16.95 -15.14
CA GLU A 86 1.93 -17.74 -14.29
C GLU A 86 2.79 -16.86 -13.40
N GLU A 87 3.05 -17.36 -12.20
CA GLU A 87 4.05 -16.77 -11.31
C GLU A 87 5.45 -17.18 -11.78
N ARG A 88 6.35 -16.20 -11.80
CA ARG A 88 7.77 -16.41 -12.05
C ARG A 88 8.64 -15.72 -11.00
N LYS A 89 9.82 -16.29 -10.76
CA LYS A 89 10.86 -15.59 -10.00
C LYS A 89 11.44 -14.48 -10.86
N VAL A 90 11.56 -13.31 -10.29
CA VAL A 90 12.30 -12.19 -10.91
C VAL A 90 13.80 -12.50 -10.82
N PRO A 91 14.59 -12.29 -11.89
CA PRO A 91 16.04 -12.40 -11.83
C PRO A 91 16.63 -11.55 -10.70
N GLU A 92 17.68 -12.05 -10.02
CA GLU A 92 18.23 -11.40 -8.80
C GLU A 92 18.69 -9.95 -9.06
N ASP A 93 19.23 -9.66 -10.23
CA ASP A 93 19.67 -8.33 -10.65
C ASP A 93 18.48 -7.36 -10.83
N LEU A 94 17.32 -7.86 -11.22
CA LEU A 94 16.08 -7.08 -11.39
C LEU A 94 15.26 -7.02 -10.10
N ALA A 95 15.34 -8.03 -9.24
CA ALA A 95 14.52 -8.08 -8.04
C ALA A 95 14.68 -6.85 -7.15
N LYS A 96 15.89 -6.29 -7.06
CA LYS A 96 16.23 -5.09 -6.29
C LYS A 96 16.38 -3.82 -7.14
N ALA A 97 16.22 -3.93 -8.46
CA ALA A 97 16.29 -2.80 -9.36
C ALA A 97 14.97 -2.00 -9.36
N GLN A 98 15.07 -0.72 -9.70
CA GLN A 98 13.91 0.13 -9.94
C GLN A 98 13.13 -0.39 -11.15
N ALA A 99 11.83 -0.63 -10.98
CA ALA A 99 10.99 -1.21 -12.03
C ALA A 99 10.62 -0.21 -13.14
N LEU A 100 10.43 1.07 -12.77
CA LEU A 100 10.14 2.17 -13.70
C LEU A 100 11.37 3.04 -13.90
N THR A 101 11.59 3.57 -15.12
CA THR A 101 12.55 4.66 -15.32
C THR A 101 11.99 5.97 -14.79
N ASP A 102 12.85 6.96 -14.51
CA ASP A 102 12.42 8.28 -14.05
C ASP A 102 11.52 8.97 -15.09
N GLU A 103 11.79 8.79 -16.38
CA GLU A 103 10.96 9.31 -17.47
C GLU A 103 9.56 8.69 -17.47
N GLN A 104 9.46 7.38 -17.20
CA GLN A 104 8.17 6.69 -17.09
C GLN A 104 7.39 7.18 -15.86
N VAL A 105 8.06 7.41 -14.73
CA VAL A 105 7.43 7.99 -13.53
C VAL A 105 6.86 9.38 -13.83
N VAL A 106 7.62 10.25 -14.49
CA VAL A 106 7.17 11.61 -14.89
C VAL A 106 6.03 11.54 -15.91
N GLN A 107 6.09 10.60 -16.86
CA GLN A 107 5.01 10.41 -17.84
C GLN A 107 3.70 9.97 -17.16
N LEU A 108 3.76 9.01 -16.23
CA LEU A 108 2.61 8.59 -15.42
C LEU A 108 2.04 9.76 -14.61
N ALA A 109 2.90 10.53 -13.94
CA ALA A 109 2.48 11.70 -13.18
C ALA A 109 1.81 12.77 -14.08
N THR A 110 2.30 12.94 -15.32
CA THR A 110 1.68 13.84 -16.31
C THR A 110 0.26 13.38 -16.66
N TYR A 111 0.08 12.08 -16.91
CA TYR A 111 -1.25 11.52 -17.16
C TYR A 111 -2.17 11.65 -15.93
N ALA A 112 -1.65 11.40 -14.74
CA ALA A 112 -2.39 11.56 -13.50
C ALA A 112 -2.95 12.97 -13.34
N LYS A 113 -2.13 14.02 -13.54
CA LYS A 113 -2.58 15.42 -13.52
C LYS A 113 -3.67 15.72 -14.56
N ALA A 114 -3.51 15.20 -15.77
CA ALA A 114 -4.49 15.42 -16.84
C ALA A 114 -5.83 14.77 -16.49
N ILE A 115 -5.81 13.55 -15.96
CA ILE A 115 -7.00 12.80 -15.55
C ILE A 115 -7.68 13.48 -14.35
N GLU A 116 -6.93 13.86 -13.30
CA GLU A 116 -7.47 14.61 -12.16
C GLU A 116 -8.14 15.91 -12.60
N LYS A 117 -7.48 16.66 -13.49
CA LYS A 117 -8.05 17.89 -14.04
C LYS A 117 -9.35 17.64 -14.82
N HIS A 118 -9.42 16.53 -15.55
CA HIS A 118 -10.59 16.17 -16.35
C HIS A 118 -11.79 15.82 -15.45
N TYR A 119 -11.58 15.03 -14.40
CA TYR A 119 -12.64 14.59 -13.49
C TYR A 119 -12.92 15.56 -12.34
N GLY A 120 -12.01 16.48 -12.03
CA GLY A 120 -12.16 17.48 -10.98
C GLY A 120 -12.16 16.92 -9.56
N CYS A 121 -11.59 15.75 -9.34
CA CYS A 121 -11.46 15.09 -8.04
C CYS A 121 -10.19 14.24 -7.98
N TYR A 122 -9.77 13.84 -6.76
CA TYR A 122 -8.65 12.91 -6.62
C TYR A 122 -8.98 11.57 -7.26
N MET A 123 -7.98 11.00 -7.92
CA MET A 123 -8.14 9.81 -8.74
C MET A 123 -7.26 8.67 -8.21
N ASP A 124 -7.81 7.47 -8.31
CA ASP A 124 -7.16 6.17 -8.16
C ASP A 124 -7.10 5.52 -9.56
N MET A 125 -5.92 5.17 -10.01
CA MET A 125 -5.70 4.70 -11.37
C MET A 125 -4.81 3.46 -11.39
N GLU A 126 -5.15 2.53 -12.29
CA GLU A 126 -4.33 1.39 -12.64
C GLU A 126 -3.62 1.66 -13.96
N TRP A 127 -2.36 1.26 -14.05
CA TRP A 127 -1.51 1.51 -15.21
C TRP A 127 -0.60 0.33 -15.51
N ALA A 128 -0.09 0.29 -16.74
CA ALA A 128 0.94 -0.66 -17.17
C ALA A 128 1.94 0.02 -18.10
N VAL A 129 3.15 -0.52 -18.12
CA VAL A 129 4.19 -0.26 -19.14
C VAL A 129 4.45 -1.58 -19.86
N ASP A 130 4.28 -1.60 -21.17
CA ASP A 130 4.49 -2.80 -21.97
C ASP A 130 5.98 -3.05 -22.33
N HIS A 131 6.26 -4.16 -22.98
CA HIS A 131 7.62 -4.52 -23.42
C HIS A 131 8.20 -3.59 -24.49
N GLN A 132 7.36 -2.71 -25.10
CA GLN A 132 7.80 -1.65 -26.00
C GLN A 132 7.96 -0.30 -25.28
N ASN A 133 7.93 -0.30 -23.93
CA ASN A 133 7.99 0.87 -23.06
C ASN A 133 6.84 1.88 -23.27
N ARG A 134 5.69 1.47 -23.80
CA ARG A 134 4.50 2.31 -23.91
C ARG A 134 3.73 2.27 -22.60
N VAL A 135 3.29 3.45 -22.15
CA VAL A 135 2.47 3.60 -20.94
C VAL A 135 1.00 3.49 -21.30
N TRP A 136 0.28 2.67 -20.55
CA TRP A 136 -1.16 2.42 -20.66
C TRP A 136 -1.86 2.80 -19.36
N ILE A 137 -2.95 3.55 -19.45
CA ILE A 137 -3.90 3.72 -18.34
C ILE A 137 -4.98 2.66 -18.51
N LEU A 138 -5.11 1.79 -17.53
CA LEU A 138 -6.01 0.63 -17.60
C LEU A 138 -7.37 0.94 -16.98
N GLN A 139 -7.36 1.70 -15.87
CA GLN A 139 -8.55 2.10 -15.14
C GLN A 139 -8.32 3.46 -14.48
N ALA A 140 -9.38 4.26 -14.33
CA ALA A 140 -9.39 5.46 -13.53
C ALA A 140 -10.72 5.55 -12.79
N ARG A 141 -10.66 5.78 -11.47
CA ARG A 141 -11.85 5.96 -10.62
C ARG A 141 -11.62 7.07 -9.58
N PRO A 142 -12.66 7.74 -9.09
CA PRO A 142 -12.52 8.70 -8.00
C PRO A 142 -11.95 8.05 -6.75
N GLU A 143 -10.97 8.68 -6.12
CA GLU A 143 -10.50 8.30 -4.80
C GLU A 143 -11.53 8.74 -3.75
N THR A 144 -11.95 7.85 -2.86
CA THR A 144 -13.13 8.06 -2.02
C THR A 144 -12.83 8.39 -0.57
N VAL A 145 -11.64 8.05 -0.05
CA VAL A 145 -11.28 8.22 1.38
C VAL A 145 -10.92 9.67 1.66
N TRP A 146 -9.94 10.21 0.96
CA TRP A 146 -9.46 11.58 1.16
C TRP A 146 -10.38 12.63 0.55
N SER A 147 -11.09 12.30 -0.53
CA SER A 147 -12.13 13.15 -1.11
C SER A 147 -13.28 13.43 -0.13
N LYS A 148 -13.61 12.49 0.77
CA LYS A 148 -14.57 12.67 1.86
C LYS A 148 -13.97 13.41 3.06
N LYS A 149 -12.76 13.02 3.50
CA LYS A 149 -12.08 13.64 4.66
C LYS A 149 -11.78 15.13 4.46
N ASN A 150 -11.47 15.57 3.24
CA ASN A 150 -11.25 17.01 2.95
C ASN A 150 -12.52 17.86 3.07
N LYS A 151 -13.71 17.27 2.99
CA LYS A 151 -14.97 17.97 3.30
C LYS A 151 -15.21 18.13 4.81
N GLU A 152 -14.54 17.34 5.65
CA GLU A 152 -14.72 17.34 7.12
C GLU A 152 -13.54 18.00 7.87
N LYS A 153 -12.38 18.24 7.24
CA LYS A 153 -11.21 18.83 7.89
C LYS A 153 -11.33 20.34 8.04
N LYS A 154 -11.91 20.75 9.19
CA LYS A 154 -11.53 21.95 9.95
C LYS A 154 -11.42 21.56 11.42
N ALA A 155 -10.43 20.74 11.82
CA ALA A 155 -9.98 20.65 13.22
C ALA A 155 -8.77 19.71 13.36
N GLY A 156 -7.66 20.26 13.82
CA GLY A 156 -6.72 19.64 14.75
C GLY A 156 -5.70 18.63 14.18
N ASN A 157 -4.53 19.10 13.70
CA ASN A 157 -3.30 18.31 13.69
C ASN A 157 -2.54 18.55 15.00
N GLY A 158 -2.60 17.59 15.93
CA GLY A 158 -1.66 17.50 17.02
C GLY A 158 -0.45 16.65 16.58
N GLU A 159 0.71 17.25 16.34
CA GLU A 159 1.97 16.52 16.26
C GLU A 159 2.33 16.01 17.66
N VAL A 160 2.23 14.71 17.88
CA VAL A 160 2.81 14.06 19.05
C VAL A 160 4.28 13.80 18.73
N LYS A 161 5.19 14.63 19.26
CA LYS A 161 6.63 14.37 19.24
C LYS A 161 6.95 13.34 20.33
N MET A 162 7.31 12.14 19.90
CA MET A 162 7.87 11.13 20.81
C MET A 162 9.30 11.50 21.23
N THR A 163 9.63 11.28 22.51
CA THR A 163 10.99 11.34 23.05
C THR A 163 11.74 10.07 22.65
N THR A 164 13.00 10.21 22.24
CA THR A 164 13.79 9.30 21.42
C THR A 164 14.45 8.11 22.12
N ASP A 165 13.86 7.51 23.15
CA ASP A 165 14.57 6.46 23.95
C ASP A 165 13.93 5.05 23.88
N HIS A 166 13.01 4.81 22.91
CA HIS A 166 12.34 3.52 22.83
C HIS A 166 12.99 2.62 21.76
N LYS A 167 13.14 1.33 22.11
CA LYS A 167 13.74 0.34 21.22
C LYS A 167 12.82 0.07 20.04
N VAL A 168 13.31 0.34 18.85
CA VAL A 168 12.65 0.00 17.59
C VAL A 168 12.76 -1.50 17.35
N LEU A 169 11.62 -2.18 17.18
CA LEU A 169 11.56 -3.60 16.87
C LEU A 169 11.47 -3.85 15.35
N VAL A 170 10.61 -3.10 14.67
CA VAL A 170 10.31 -3.30 13.25
C VAL A 170 10.05 -1.95 12.57
N LYS A 171 10.39 -1.84 11.27
CA LYS A 171 10.03 -0.71 10.41
C LYS A 171 9.29 -1.21 9.17
N GLY A 172 8.29 -0.44 8.73
CA GLY A 172 7.50 -0.70 7.54
C GLY A 172 7.05 0.58 6.85
N LEU A 173 6.07 0.46 5.96
CA LEU A 173 5.43 1.58 5.28
C LEU A 173 4.29 2.14 6.16
N PRO A 174 4.17 3.47 6.31
CA PRO A 174 3.10 4.13 7.05
C PRO A 174 1.78 4.10 6.27
N ALA A 175 1.03 3.01 6.37
CA ALA A 175 -0.12 2.74 5.49
C ALA A 175 -1.42 3.43 5.91
N SER A 176 -1.68 3.57 7.21
CA SER A 176 -2.80 4.34 7.77
C SER A 176 -2.29 5.07 9.01
N PRO A 177 -2.38 6.41 9.06
CA PRO A 177 -1.71 7.19 10.09
C PRO A 177 -2.37 7.03 11.46
N GLY A 178 -1.58 7.19 12.51
CA GLY A 178 -2.02 7.17 13.89
C GLY A 178 -0.99 6.51 14.81
N MET A 179 -1.28 6.56 16.10
CA MET A 179 -0.53 5.85 17.14
C MET A 179 -1.47 4.97 17.93
N ALA A 180 -1.04 3.76 18.24
CA ALA A 180 -1.76 2.85 19.13
C ALA A 180 -0.78 1.93 19.86
N ALA A 181 -1.15 1.54 21.07
CA ALA A 181 -0.41 0.58 21.87
C ALA A 181 -1.34 -0.55 22.30
N GLY A 182 -0.81 -1.75 22.39
CA GLY A 182 -1.57 -2.92 22.79
C GLY A 182 -0.74 -4.20 22.80
N LYS A 183 -1.39 -5.29 23.17
CA LYS A 183 -0.77 -6.62 23.09
C LYS A 183 -0.70 -7.07 21.65
N CYS A 184 0.47 -7.49 21.25
CA CYS A 184 0.71 -8.11 19.95
C CYS A 184 -0.01 -9.46 19.87
N HIS A 185 -0.70 -9.73 18.78
CA HIS A 185 -1.23 -11.04 18.44
C HIS A 185 -0.76 -11.41 17.03
N VAL A 186 0.12 -12.38 16.94
CA VAL A 186 0.66 -12.87 15.67
C VAL A 186 -0.24 -14.00 15.16
N ILE A 187 -0.91 -13.77 14.04
CA ILE A 187 -1.75 -14.76 13.37
C ILE A 187 -1.29 -14.86 11.92
N THR A 188 -0.93 -16.04 11.47
CA THR A 188 -0.44 -16.30 10.11
C THR A 188 -1.40 -17.17 9.28
N ASP A 189 -2.29 -17.92 9.92
CA ASP A 189 -3.34 -18.71 9.25
C ASP A 189 -4.71 -18.02 9.48
N PRO A 190 -5.48 -17.76 8.42
CA PRO A 190 -6.85 -17.21 8.55
C PRO A 190 -7.79 -18.03 9.44
N LYS A 191 -7.52 -19.31 9.65
CA LYS A 191 -8.34 -20.18 10.51
C LYS A 191 -8.27 -19.79 11.99
N ASP A 192 -7.19 -19.11 12.40
CA ASP A 192 -6.95 -18.74 13.79
C ASP A 192 -7.52 -17.32 14.11
N ILE A 193 -8.20 -16.68 13.16
CA ILE A 193 -8.76 -15.33 13.32
C ILE A 193 -9.73 -15.22 14.51
N ASP A 194 -10.44 -16.28 14.82
CA ASP A 194 -11.40 -16.30 15.94
C ASP A 194 -10.71 -16.16 17.32
N GLU A 195 -9.42 -16.45 17.42
CA GLU A 195 -8.63 -16.27 18.64
C GLU A 195 -8.32 -14.80 18.93
N PHE A 196 -8.43 -13.92 17.91
CA PHE A 196 -8.09 -12.49 18.01
C PHE A 196 -9.08 -11.72 18.89
N GLN A 197 -8.56 -11.03 19.92
CA GLN A 197 -9.36 -10.29 20.88
C GLN A 197 -9.46 -8.80 20.54
N GLU A 198 -10.51 -8.16 21.01
CA GLU A 198 -10.68 -6.72 20.87
C GLU A 198 -9.59 -5.96 21.65
N GLY A 199 -9.00 -4.94 21.02
CA GLY A 199 -7.96 -4.12 21.64
C GLY A 199 -6.53 -4.63 21.43
N GLU A 200 -6.33 -5.76 20.73
CA GLU A 200 -5.02 -6.26 20.38
C GLU A 200 -4.46 -5.61 19.11
N VAL A 201 -3.15 -5.71 18.92
CA VAL A 201 -2.46 -5.37 17.68
C VAL A 201 -2.37 -6.60 16.80
N LEU A 202 -3.00 -6.57 15.63
CA LEU A 202 -2.95 -7.67 14.65
C LEU A 202 -1.61 -7.64 13.92
N VAL A 203 -0.85 -8.73 14.01
CA VAL A 203 0.40 -8.93 13.27
C VAL A 203 0.25 -10.17 12.38
N THR A 204 0.42 -10.00 11.07
CA THR A 204 0.23 -11.09 10.10
C THR A 204 1.16 -10.93 8.90
N THR A 205 1.23 -11.97 8.06
CA THR A 205 2.00 -11.90 6.81
C THR A 205 1.34 -10.97 5.81
N MET A 206 0.02 -11.07 5.65
CA MET A 206 -0.82 -10.26 4.75
C MET A 206 -2.29 -10.44 5.16
N THR A 207 -3.16 -9.49 4.78
CA THR A 207 -4.61 -9.62 4.97
C THR A 207 -5.33 -9.82 3.64
N SER A 208 -6.50 -10.46 3.72
CA SER A 208 -7.49 -10.62 2.65
C SER A 208 -8.88 -10.25 3.18
N PRO A 209 -9.95 -10.23 2.37
CA PRO A 209 -11.29 -9.88 2.84
C PRO A 209 -11.78 -10.67 4.06
N ASP A 210 -11.35 -11.91 4.22
CA ASP A 210 -11.71 -12.78 5.36
C ASP A 210 -11.14 -12.27 6.70
N TRP A 211 -10.12 -11.39 6.67
CA TRP A 211 -9.52 -10.79 7.87
C TRP A 211 -10.30 -9.60 8.43
N VAL A 212 -11.26 -9.06 7.69
CA VAL A 212 -12.00 -7.85 8.09
C VAL A 212 -12.63 -7.95 9.49
N PRO A 213 -13.17 -9.11 9.94
CA PRO A 213 -13.68 -9.24 11.31
C PRO A 213 -12.60 -9.01 12.39
N ALA A 214 -11.40 -9.55 12.23
CA ALA A 214 -10.27 -9.31 13.15
C ALA A 214 -9.76 -7.86 13.03
N MET A 215 -9.63 -7.34 11.80
CA MET A 215 -9.20 -5.96 11.57
C MET A 215 -10.08 -4.94 12.29
N LYS A 216 -11.40 -5.17 12.37
CA LYS A 216 -12.34 -4.29 13.07
C LYS A 216 -12.14 -4.28 14.59
N LYS A 217 -11.60 -5.35 15.17
CA LYS A 217 -11.31 -5.47 16.61
C LYS A 217 -9.91 -4.91 16.95
N ALA A 218 -9.03 -4.78 15.96
CA ALA A 218 -7.65 -4.39 16.16
C ALA A 218 -7.52 -2.89 16.51
N VAL A 219 -6.61 -2.56 17.44
CA VAL A 219 -6.20 -1.17 17.69
C VAL A 219 -5.14 -0.69 16.72
N ALA A 220 -4.36 -1.61 16.14
CA ALA A 220 -3.43 -1.36 15.05
C ALA A 220 -3.18 -2.64 14.26
N ILE A 221 -2.62 -2.50 13.05
CA ILE A 221 -2.31 -3.61 12.15
C ILE A 221 -0.88 -3.49 11.66
N VAL A 222 -0.16 -4.63 11.65
CA VAL A 222 1.20 -4.73 11.12
C VAL A 222 1.27 -5.92 10.16
N THR A 223 1.81 -5.72 8.95
CA THR A 223 1.98 -6.82 7.98
C THR A 223 3.41 -6.93 7.47
N ASP A 224 3.86 -8.17 7.20
CA ASP A 224 5.18 -8.43 6.63
C ASP A 224 5.27 -7.96 5.18
N ALA A 225 4.26 -8.25 4.39
CA ALA A 225 4.17 -7.88 2.98
C ALA A 225 3.16 -6.75 2.75
N GLY A 226 3.12 -6.24 1.51
CA GLY A 226 2.17 -5.24 1.06
C GLY A 226 2.75 -3.85 0.90
N GLY A 227 2.11 -3.09 0.02
CA GLY A 227 2.36 -1.67 -0.24
C GLY A 227 1.23 -0.79 0.29
N MET A 228 1.27 0.49 -0.08
CA MET A 228 0.28 1.48 0.37
C MET A 228 -1.13 1.20 -0.17
N THR A 229 -1.25 0.35 -1.17
CA THR A 229 -2.49 0.03 -1.89
C THR A 229 -3.00 -1.38 -1.66
N CYS A 230 -2.31 -2.18 -0.81
CA CYS A 230 -2.75 -3.52 -0.47
C CYS A 230 -4.04 -3.51 0.39
N HIS A 231 -4.70 -4.65 0.50
CA HIS A 231 -5.94 -4.82 1.26
C HIS A 231 -5.82 -4.29 2.70
N ALA A 232 -4.74 -4.63 3.42
CA ALA A 232 -4.49 -4.13 4.78
C ALA A 232 -4.51 -2.60 4.83
N SER A 233 -3.83 -1.95 3.88
CA SER A 233 -3.72 -0.49 3.83
C SER A 233 -5.05 0.20 3.53
N ILE A 234 -5.81 -0.31 2.57
CA ILE A 234 -7.10 0.26 2.16
C ILE A 234 -8.10 0.15 3.30
N VAL A 235 -8.29 -1.06 3.83
CA VAL A 235 -9.28 -1.32 4.88
C VAL A 235 -8.91 -0.59 6.19
N SER A 236 -7.62 -0.54 6.55
CA SER A 236 -7.19 0.21 7.75
C SER A 236 -7.52 1.70 7.64
N ARG A 237 -7.33 2.32 6.47
CA ARG A 237 -7.71 3.72 6.24
C ARG A 237 -9.22 3.95 6.29
N GLU A 238 -10.01 3.01 5.77
CA GLU A 238 -11.48 3.06 5.84
C GLU A 238 -11.99 2.95 7.29
N LEU A 239 -11.36 2.08 8.08
CA LEU A 239 -11.68 1.86 9.48
C LEU A 239 -11.07 2.94 10.41
N GLY A 240 -10.09 3.72 9.94
CA GLY A 240 -9.36 4.69 10.75
C GLY A 240 -8.38 4.05 11.73
N ILE A 241 -7.91 2.82 11.46
CA ILE A 241 -7.02 2.05 12.33
C ILE A 241 -5.56 2.29 11.89
N PRO A 242 -4.62 2.61 12.82
CA PRO A 242 -3.20 2.72 12.52
C PRO A 242 -2.66 1.44 11.86
N CYS A 243 -1.88 1.58 10.76
CA CYS A 243 -1.40 0.44 10.02
C CYS A 243 0.01 0.64 9.48
N VAL A 244 0.86 -0.36 9.69
CA VAL A 244 2.22 -0.45 9.16
C VAL A 244 2.31 -1.71 8.30
N VAL A 245 2.70 -1.59 7.03
CA VAL A 245 2.79 -2.72 6.09
C VAL A 245 4.19 -2.88 5.49
N GLY A 246 4.48 -4.02 4.88
CA GLY A 246 5.72 -4.24 4.14
C GLY A 246 6.97 -4.28 5.02
N THR A 247 6.86 -4.75 6.25
CA THR A 247 7.99 -4.75 7.22
C THR A 247 9.15 -5.59 6.74
N LYS A 248 8.90 -6.72 6.07
CA LYS A 248 9.93 -7.58 5.46
C LYS A 248 10.85 -6.83 4.51
N SER A 249 10.32 -5.95 3.69
CA SER A 249 11.09 -5.17 2.71
C SER A 249 11.84 -3.99 3.32
N ARG A 250 11.39 -3.51 4.49
CA ARG A 250 11.94 -2.31 5.15
C ARG A 250 12.89 -2.62 6.29
N SER A 251 12.69 -3.76 6.94
CA SER A 251 13.53 -4.18 8.07
C SER A 251 13.59 -5.70 8.16
N VAL A 252 12.60 -6.28 8.84
CA VAL A 252 12.49 -7.71 9.11
C VAL A 252 11.01 -8.12 9.09
N GLU A 253 10.74 -9.40 8.90
CA GLU A 253 9.38 -9.94 9.02
C GLU A 253 8.86 -9.75 10.45
N ALA A 254 7.82 -8.93 10.61
CA ALA A 254 7.21 -8.64 11.91
C ALA A 254 6.73 -9.92 12.61
N THR A 255 6.16 -10.85 11.84
CA THR A 255 5.68 -12.14 12.32
C THR A 255 6.77 -13.02 12.94
N LYS A 256 8.04 -12.81 12.57
CA LYS A 256 9.19 -13.56 13.11
C LYS A 256 9.83 -12.91 14.35
N VAL A 257 9.69 -11.60 14.48
CA VAL A 257 10.34 -10.81 15.54
C VAL A 257 9.39 -10.52 16.68
N LEU A 258 8.14 -10.17 16.39
CA LEU A 258 7.12 -9.88 17.38
C LEU A 258 6.55 -11.18 17.95
N LYS A 259 6.14 -11.17 19.21
CA LYS A 259 5.59 -12.35 19.90
C LYS A 259 4.21 -12.05 20.43
N SER A 260 3.28 -13.00 20.26
CA SER A 260 1.94 -12.88 20.85
C SER A 260 2.02 -12.67 22.36
N GLY A 261 1.21 -11.74 22.88
CA GLY A 261 1.20 -11.30 24.27
C GLY A 261 2.23 -10.21 24.64
N GLN A 262 3.17 -9.85 23.73
CA GLN A 262 4.12 -8.77 23.92
C GLN A 262 3.42 -7.41 23.84
N ASP A 263 3.72 -6.50 24.77
CA ASP A 263 3.27 -5.12 24.70
C ASP A 263 4.11 -4.36 23.66
N ILE A 264 3.44 -3.69 22.70
CA ILE A 264 4.07 -2.93 21.61
C ILE A 264 3.32 -1.63 21.36
N THR A 265 4.03 -0.65 20.84
CA THR A 265 3.46 0.61 20.35
C THR A 265 3.72 0.76 18.86
N ILE A 266 2.68 1.11 18.14
CA ILE A 266 2.69 1.35 16.68
C ILE A 266 2.65 2.85 16.43
N ASP A 267 3.73 3.39 15.85
CA ASP A 267 3.77 4.72 15.25
C ASP A 267 3.57 4.56 13.72
N ALA A 268 2.32 4.54 13.33
CA ALA A 268 1.99 4.37 11.92
C ALA A 268 2.13 5.68 11.10
N GLN A 269 2.48 6.81 11.72
CA GLN A 269 2.86 8.02 10.99
C GLN A 269 4.28 7.89 10.43
N ASN A 270 5.17 7.26 11.21
CA ASN A 270 6.57 7.05 10.84
C ASN A 270 6.86 5.62 10.35
N GLY A 271 5.87 4.72 10.39
CA GLY A 271 6.02 3.32 9.98
C GLY A 271 6.91 2.52 10.93
N VAL A 272 6.83 2.77 12.23
CA VAL A 272 7.72 2.16 13.24
C VAL A 272 6.92 1.43 14.31
N VAL A 273 7.45 0.28 14.74
CA VAL A 273 6.96 -0.50 15.88
C VAL A 273 7.99 -0.48 16.99
N TYR A 274 7.59 -0.05 18.18
CA TYR A 274 8.40 0.05 19.37
C TYR A 274 8.09 -1.05 20.38
N GLU A 275 9.07 -1.40 21.22
CA GLU A 275 8.90 -2.28 22.36
C GLU A 275 8.20 -1.54 23.51
N GLY A 276 7.20 -2.20 24.12
CA GLY A 276 6.44 -1.67 25.26
C GLY A 276 5.34 -0.69 24.89
N ILE A 277 4.67 -0.21 25.92
CA ILE A 277 3.65 0.85 25.83
C ILE A 277 4.34 2.19 26.04
N VAL A 278 4.25 3.09 25.08
CA VAL A 278 4.96 4.37 25.05
C VAL A 278 3.94 5.52 25.10
#